data_12c08354282dc1f58b43dd22493e083c
#
_entry.id   12c08354282dc1f58b43dd22493e083c
#
_cell.length_a   1.000
_cell.length_b   1.000
_cell.length_c   1.000
_cell.angle_alpha   90.00
_cell.angle_beta   90.00
_cell.angle_gamma   90.00
#
_symmetry.space_group_name_H-M   'P 1'
#
loop_
_entity.id
_entity.type
_entity.pdbx_description
1 polymer ?
#
loop_
_entity_poly.entity_id
_entity_poly.type
_entity_poly.pdbx_seq_one_letter_code
_entity_poly.pdbx_strand_id
1 'polypeptide(L)'
;MTKHILPVFIPHVGCPHQCVFCDQKAITGQKAPTGREVERILKEGLRLGKNPQIAFYGGSFTAIPAALQEEYLEAAFPYVQQGQAQGVRVSTRPDCITEEGLALLKKYGVQTIELGAQSMDDEVLRLSGRGHCAEDTLRAARLVQEKGFELILQLMVGLPGDSREKSLRSARAVAALGPQGVRLYPVCVLRGTPLFAMMERGEYTPLTLEEGVEWSADALEVFQEKEIPVIRLGLNPSRELEEQALAGVYHPALGQLVQSRILRRRCEEVLRHAPPGPVTLYYRKGQRSTLQGQKNENLRYFKEHHPDKIVNIEELP
;
A
#
# COMPACT_ATOMS: atom_id res chain seq x y z
N MET A 1 -3.68 -14.82 -9.10
CA MET A 1 -3.53 -15.62 -7.85
C MET A 1 -2.80 -14.78 -6.84
N THR A 2 -3.32 -14.64 -5.61
CA THR A 2 -2.64 -13.91 -4.52
C THR A 2 -1.41 -14.73 -4.12
N LYS A 3 -0.21 -14.15 -4.35
CA LYS A 3 1.05 -14.77 -3.90
C LYS A 3 1.01 -14.86 -2.36
N HIS A 4 1.25 -16.05 -1.79
CA HIS A 4 1.48 -16.17 -0.36
C HIS A 4 2.80 -15.47 -0.01
N ILE A 5 2.80 -14.65 1.03
CA ILE A 5 3.97 -13.90 1.49
C ILE A 5 4.42 -14.47 2.83
N LEU A 6 5.70 -14.79 2.91
CA LEU A 6 6.38 -15.08 4.19
C LEU A 6 7.21 -13.85 4.57
N PRO A 7 6.73 -13.00 5.50
CA PRO A 7 7.42 -11.78 5.87
C PRO A 7 8.59 -12.04 6.81
N VAL A 8 9.69 -11.36 6.56
CA VAL A 8 10.83 -11.19 7.45
C VAL A 8 10.99 -9.70 7.71
N PHE A 9 10.74 -9.27 8.95
CA PHE A 9 10.83 -7.85 9.30
C PHE A 9 12.25 -7.46 9.70
N ILE A 10 12.77 -6.38 9.08
CA ILE A 10 14.09 -5.77 9.34
C ILE A 10 13.91 -4.29 9.76
N PRO A 11 13.30 -4.01 10.92
CA PRO A 11 12.85 -2.68 11.29
C PRO A 11 13.98 -1.66 11.32
N HIS A 12 13.78 -0.50 10.73
CA HIS A 12 14.70 0.66 10.67
C HIS A 12 16.12 0.42 10.14
N VAL A 13 16.44 -0.80 9.75
CA VAL A 13 17.78 -1.05 9.18
C VAL A 13 17.86 -0.44 7.79
N GLY A 14 18.94 0.29 7.52
CA GLY A 14 19.19 0.93 6.23
C GLY A 14 18.41 2.22 5.95
N CYS A 15 17.54 2.70 6.85
CA CYS A 15 16.83 3.96 6.63
C CYS A 15 17.74 5.16 6.96
N PRO A 16 18.23 5.95 5.96
CA PRO A 16 19.10 7.11 6.20
C PRO A 16 18.35 8.31 6.76
N HIS A 17 17.02 8.33 6.65
CA HIS A 17 16.14 9.41 7.10
C HIS A 17 15.03 8.88 7.99
N GLN A 18 14.52 9.75 8.87
CA GLN A 18 13.37 9.45 9.72
C GLN A 18 12.12 10.12 9.13
N CYS A 19 11.27 9.33 8.47
CA CYS A 19 10.00 9.82 7.96
C CYS A 19 9.06 10.18 9.11
N VAL A 20 8.35 11.30 9.00
CA VAL A 20 7.50 11.81 10.10
C VAL A 20 6.38 10.85 10.50
N PHE A 21 5.90 10.03 9.58
CA PHE A 21 4.80 9.08 9.77
C PHE A 21 5.23 7.69 10.26
N CYS A 22 6.55 7.44 10.39
CA CYS A 22 7.06 6.08 10.57
C CYS A 22 7.64 5.88 11.96
N ASP A 23 7.11 4.89 12.67
CA ASP A 23 7.75 4.26 13.81
C ASP A 23 7.69 2.74 13.67
N GLN A 24 8.71 2.18 13.04
CA GLN A 24 8.74 0.74 12.79
C GLN A 24 8.98 -0.07 14.07
N LYS A 25 9.58 0.51 15.11
CA LYS A 25 9.72 -0.17 16.41
C LYS A 25 8.34 -0.35 17.06
N ALA A 26 7.51 0.70 17.02
CA ALA A 26 6.15 0.63 17.53
C ALA A 26 5.27 -0.31 16.67
N ILE A 27 5.47 -0.31 15.34
CA ILE A 27 4.66 -1.14 14.41
C ILE A 27 5.02 -2.63 14.51
N THR A 28 6.31 -2.99 14.72
CA THR A 28 6.76 -4.38 14.68
C THR A 28 7.13 -4.95 16.05
N GLY A 29 7.41 -4.09 17.03
CA GLY A 29 7.88 -4.49 18.36
C GLY A 29 9.23 -5.23 18.37
N GLN A 30 9.89 -5.34 17.21
CA GLN A 30 11.04 -6.22 17.01
C GLN A 30 12.33 -5.44 16.72
N LYS A 31 13.47 -6.04 17.09
CA LYS A 31 14.79 -5.64 16.60
C LYS A 31 15.05 -6.30 15.24
N ALA A 32 15.97 -5.73 14.46
CA ALA A 32 16.43 -6.38 13.24
C ALA A 32 17.00 -7.77 13.57
N PRO A 33 16.58 -8.82 12.87
CA PRO A 33 17.04 -10.16 13.11
C PRO A 33 18.51 -10.33 12.68
N THR A 34 19.22 -11.26 13.30
CA THR A 34 20.47 -11.81 12.76
C THR A 34 20.17 -12.77 11.62
N GLY A 35 21.16 -13.10 10.77
CA GLY A 35 20.98 -14.08 9.70
C GLY A 35 20.50 -15.45 10.21
N ARG A 36 20.98 -15.88 11.37
CA ARG A 36 20.51 -17.13 12.02
C ARG A 36 19.03 -17.06 12.43
N GLU A 37 18.57 -15.91 12.87
CA GLU A 37 17.15 -15.69 13.18
C GLU A 37 16.31 -15.67 11.91
N VAL A 38 16.80 -15.06 10.82
CA VAL A 38 16.17 -15.13 9.49
C VAL A 38 16.03 -16.59 9.05
N GLU A 39 17.10 -17.38 9.14
CA GLU A 39 17.08 -18.80 8.79
C GLU A 39 16.03 -19.58 9.60
N ARG A 40 15.92 -19.33 10.91
CA ARG A 40 14.90 -19.93 11.75
C ARG A 40 13.48 -19.53 11.33
N ILE A 41 13.23 -18.24 11.09
CA ILE A 41 11.92 -17.72 10.62
C ILE A 41 11.53 -18.40 9.30
N LEU A 42 12.47 -18.50 8.36
CA LEU A 42 12.22 -19.12 7.07
C LEU A 42 11.92 -20.61 7.21
N LYS A 43 12.72 -21.34 8.00
CA LYS A 43 12.52 -22.77 8.26
C LYS A 43 11.16 -23.08 8.90
N GLU A 44 10.73 -22.25 9.84
CA GLU A 44 9.41 -22.38 10.48
C GLU A 44 8.28 -22.04 9.52
N GLY A 45 8.37 -20.91 8.81
CA GLY A 45 7.33 -20.44 7.90
C GLY A 45 7.12 -21.34 6.67
N LEU A 46 8.21 -21.90 6.13
CA LEU A 46 8.16 -22.78 4.95
C LEU A 46 7.61 -24.18 5.24
N ARG A 47 7.62 -24.63 6.51
CA ARG A 47 6.97 -25.90 6.92
C ARG A 47 5.47 -25.94 6.59
N LEU A 48 4.83 -24.79 6.42
CA LEU A 48 3.41 -24.70 6.06
C LEU A 48 3.12 -25.10 4.60
N GLY A 49 4.14 -25.41 3.79
CA GLY A 49 4.03 -26.02 2.47
C GLY A 49 3.31 -25.19 1.40
N LYS A 50 3.22 -23.86 1.56
CA LYS A 50 2.45 -22.96 0.67
C LYS A 50 3.26 -22.37 -0.49
N ASN A 51 4.52 -22.76 -0.66
CA ASN A 51 5.44 -22.17 -1.65
C ASN A 51 5.33 -20.62 -1.69
N PRO A 52 5.62 -19.92 -0.58
CA PRO A 52 5.44 -18.47 -0.50
C PRO A 52 6.54 -17.71 -1.23
N GLN A 53 6.32 -16.43 -1.48
CA GLN A 53 7.39 -15.48 -1.76
C GLN A 53 7.94 -14.95 -0.44
N ILE A 54 9.25 -15.08 -0.20
CA ILE A 54 9.93 -14.53 0.98
C ILE A 54 10.01 -13.02 0.81
N ALA A 55 9.62 -12.24 1.83
CA ALA A 55 9.58 -10.80 1.73
C ALA A 55 10.31 -10.12 2.88
N PHE A 56 11.37 -9.38 2.58
CA PHE A 56 12.06 -8.53 3.54
C PHE A 56 11.36 -7.17 3.60
N TYR A 57 10.77 -6.86 4.76
CA TYR A 57 9.97 -5.65 5.01
C TYR A 57 10.48 -4.87 6.22
N GLY A 58 10.06 -3.63 6.33
CA GLY A 58 10.23 -2.80 7.50
C GLY A 58 11.35 -1.77 7.41
N GLY A 59 12.48 -2.08 6.79
CA GLY A 59 13.59 -1.16 6.54
C GLY A 59 13.76 -0.81 5.07
N SER A 60 14.89 -0.21 4.76
CA SER A 60 15.33 0.05 3.39
C SER A 60 16.39 -0.97 2.99
N PHE A 61 15.97 -2.10 2.39
CA PHE A 61 16.83 -3.26 2.19
C PHE A 61 18.13 -2.92 1.45
N THR A 62 18.06 -2.17 0.36
CA THR A 62 19.24 -1.82 -0.45
C THR A 62 20.15 -0.76 0.19
N ALA A 63 19.74 -0.17 1.31
CA ALA A 63 20.54 0.79 2.07
C ALA A 63 21.22 0.18 3.32
N ILE A 64 20.97 -1.07 3.64
CA ILE A 64 21.73 -1.76 4.69
C ILE A 64 23.12 -2.15 4.15
N PRO A 65 24.15 -2.33 5.03
CA PRO A 65 25.47 -2.74 4.57
C PRO A 65 25.43 -3.99 3.69
N ALA A 66 26.20 -4.01 2.60
CA ALA A 66 26.20 -5.10 1.61
C ALA A 66 26.39 -6.49 2.25
N ALA A 67 27.31 -6.60 3.21
CA ALA A 67 27.53 -7.85 3.93
C ALA A 67 26.27 -8.37 4.66
N LEU A 68 25.46 -7.46 5.23
CA LEU A 68 24.20 -7.84 5.89
C LEU A 68 23.11 -8.16 4.88
N GLN A 69 23.09 -7.48 3.71
CA GLN A 69 22.21 -7.87 2.61
C GLN A 69 22.51 -9.30 2.15
N GLU A 70 23.81 -9.62 1.95
CA GLU A 70 24.25 -10.96 1.56
C GLU A 70 23.86 -11.99 2.60
N GLU A 71 24.12 -11.73 3.90
CA GLU A 71 23.74 -12.64 4.99
C GLU A 71 22.26 -13.02 4.98
N TYR A 72 21.37 -12.04 4.78
CA TYR A 72 19.93 -12.27 4.70
C TYR A 72 19.51 -13.00 3.42
N LEU A 73 20.12 -12.65 2.30
CA LEU A 73 19.84 -13.27 1.03
C LEU A 73 20.37 -14.70 0.96
N GLU A 74 21.54 -14.98 1.51
CA GLU A 74 22.11 -16.31 1.63
C GLU A 74 21.24 -17.25 2.47
N ALA A 75 20.61 -16.72 3.53
CA ALA A 75 19.65 -17.49 4.33
C ALA A 75 18.38 -17.86 3.54
N ALA A 76 17.96 -17.02 2.57
CA ALA A 76 16.76 -17.23 1.78
C ALA A 76 16.98 -18.04 0.48
N PHE A 77 18.14 -17.88 -0.14
CA PHE A 77 18.44 -18.38 -1.48
C PHE A 77 18.33 -19.91 -1.65
N PRO A 78 18.79 -20.76 -0.70
CA PRO A 78 18.63 -22.21 -0.81
C PRO A 78 17.17 -22.66 -0.96
N TYR A 79 16.23 -21.99 -0.31
CA TYR A 79 14.79 -22.31 -0.40
C TYR A 79 14.20 -21.94 -1.75
N VAL A 80 14.71 -20.88 -2.38
CA VAL A 80 14.34 -20.53 -3.77
C VAL A 80 14.90 -21.54 -4.76
N GLN A 81 16.18 -21.92 -4.62
CA GLN A 81 16.82 -22.92 -5.49
C GLN A 81 16.15 -24.30 -5.42
N GLN A 82 15.67 -24.69 -4.24
CA GLN A 82 14.98 -25.97 -4.02
C GLN A 82 13.49 -25.91 -4.37
N GLY A 83 12.97 -24.77 -4.86
CA GLY A 83 11.57 -24.61 -5.20
C GLY A 83 10.60 -24.58 -4.00
N GLN A 84 11.12 -24.40 -2.79
CA GLN A 84 10.31 -24.29 -1.57
C GLN A 84 9.75 -22.89 -1.38
N ALA A 85 10.35 -21.89 -2.02
CA ALA A 85 9.87 -20.52 -2.12
C ALA A 85 9.83 -20.09 -3.59
N GLN A 86 8.83 -19.29 -3.98
CA GLN A 86 8.67 -18.77 -5.35
C GLN A 86 9.75 -17.76 -5.75
N GLY A 87 10.40 -17.13 -4.77
CA GLY A 87 11.42 -16.11 -4.96
C GLY A 87 11.50 -15.19 -3.75
N VAL A 88 12.29 -14.15 -3.87
CA VAL A 88 12.49 -13.14 -2.83
C VAL A 88 11.91 -11.79 -3.28
N ARG A 89 11.37 -11.05 -2.34
CA ARG A 89 10.88 -9.68 -2.49
C ARG A 89 11.57 -8.80 -1.46
N VAL A 90 11.92 -7.58 -1.85
CA VAL A 90 12.52 -6.60 -0.94
C VAL A 90 11.77 -5.28 -1.02
N SER A 91 11.60 -4.62 0.14
CA SER A 91 11.11 -3.23 0.21
C SER A 91 12.29 -2.29 0.42
N THR A 92 12.32 -1.20 -0.33
CA THR A 92 13.38 -0.21 -0.22
C THR A 92 12.93 1.18 -0.65
N ARG A 93 13.83 2.14 -0.52
CA ARG A 93 13.67 3.54 -0.93
C ARG A 93 14.15 3.74 -2.37
N PRO A 94 13.54 4.67 -3.11
CA PRO A 94 13.98 4.98 -4.48
C PRO A 94 15.44 5.46 -4.58
N ASP A 95 15.85 6.34 -3.67
CA ASP A 95 17.20 6.93 -3.62
C ASP A 95 18.32 5.92 -3.25
N CYS A 96 17.95 4.69 -2.87
CA CYS A 96 18.89 3.62 -2.50
C CYS A 96 18.97 2.52 -3.58
N ILE A 97 18.51 2.78 -4.79
CA ILE A 97 18.62 1.86 -5.92
C ILE A 97 19.87 2.21 -6.73
N THR A 98 20.77 1.24 -6.85
CA THR A 98 21.99 1.31 -7.70
C THR A 98 22.11 0.09 -8.58
N GLU A 99 22.92 0.16 -9.64
CA GLU A 99 23.15 -0.99 -10.53
C GLU A 99 23.82 -2.15 -9.81
N GLU A 100 24.79 -1.86 -8.94
CA GLU A 100 25.52 -2.83 -8.15
C GLU A 100 24.58 -3.53 -7.16
N GLY A 101 23.72 -2.75 -6.46
CA GLY A 101 22.71 -3.27 -5.56
C GLY A 101 21.73 -4.20 -6.27
N LEU A 102 21.27 -3.82 -7.46
CA LEU A 102 20.37 -4.67 -8.26
C LEU A 102 21.06 -5.93 -8.76
N ALA A 103 22.34 -5.87 -9.13
CA ALA A 103 23.11 -7.05 -9.51
C ALA A 103 23.24 -8.04 -8.34
N LEU A 104 23.48 -7.54 -7.13
CA LEU A 104 23.48 -8.35 -5.91
C LEU A 104 22.13 -9.04 -5.69
N LEU A 105 21.04 -8.28 -5.75
CA LEU A 105 19.69 -8.82 -5.59
C LEU A 105 19.38 -9.92 -6.62
N LYS A 106 19.79 -9.70 -7.88
CA LYS A 106 19.60 -10.67 -8.98
C LYS A 106 20.35 -11.98 -8.72
N LYS A 107 21.60 -11.91 -8.25
CA LYS A 107 22.44 -13.06 -7.88
C LYS A 107 21.74 -14.01 -6.91
N TYR A 108 20.97 -13.46 -5.97
CA TYR A 108 20.29 -14.23 -4.91
C TYR A 108 18.78 -14.48 -5.19
N GLY A 109 18.33 -14.37 -6.43
CA GLY A 109 16.98 -14.76 -6.82
C GLY A 109 15.88 -13.82 -6.34
N VAL A 110 16.20 -12.56 -6.07
CA VAL A 110 15.18 -11.53 -5.85
C VAL A 110 14.41 -11.31 -7.16
N GLN A 111 13.10 -11.32 -7.09
CA GLN A 111 12.22 -11.16 -8.25
C GLN A 111 11.45 -9.85 -8.20
N THR A 112 11.08 -9.39 -7.01
CA THR A 112 10.20 -8.24 -6.83
C THR A 112 10.86 -7.17 -5.96
N ILE A 113 10.82 -5.93 -6.40
CA ILE A 113 11.27 -4.77 -5.64
C ILE A 113 10.07 -3.87 -5.38
N GLU A 114 9.82 -3.59 -4.10
CA GLU A 114 8.80 -2.64 -3.66
C GLU A 114 9.48 -1.30 -3.33
N LEU A 115 9.18 -0.25 -4.11
CA LEU A 115 9.71 1.09 -3.88
C LEU A 115 8.72 1.93 -3.09
N GLY A 116 9.16 2.43 -1.94
CA GLY A 116 8.40 3.37 -1.14
C GLY A 116 8.44 4.79 -1.71
N ALA A 117 7.75 5.06 -2.80
CA ALA A 117 7.62 6.39 -3.38
C ALA A 117 6.92 7.37 -2.42
N GLN A 118 5.84 6.94 -1.81
CA GLN A 118 4.93 7.65 -0.89
C GLN A 118 4.16 8.78 -1.56
N SER A 119 4.80 9.68 -2.31
CA SER A 119 4.23 10.74 -3.12
C SER A 119 5.11 10.99 -4.37
N MET A 120 4.54 11.65 -5.36
CA MET A 120 5.27 12.20 -6.52
C MET A 120 5.24 13.74 -6.52
N ASP A 121 4.94 14.34 -5.36
CA ASP A 121 5.01 15.78 -5.12
C ASP A 121 6.18 16.08 -4.17
N ASP A 122 7.15 16.86 -4.62
CA ASP A 122 8.40 17.09 -3.88
C ASP A 122 8.20 17.88 -2.58
N GLU A 123 7.16 18.73 -2.51
CA GLU A 123 6.83 19.43 -1.27
C GLU A 123 6.31 18.45 -0.22
N VAL A 124 5.41 17.54 -0.62
CA VAL A 124 4.88 16.48 0.24
C VAL A 124 6.01 15.57 0.74
N LEU A 125 6.92 15.18 -0.15
CA LEU A 125 8.09 14.36 0.20
C LEU A 125 9.00 15.08 1.20
N ARG A 126 9.28 16.35 0.99
CA ARG A 126 10.11 17.18 1.88
C ARG A 126 9.47 17.34 3.25
N LEU A 127 8.18 17.69 3.32
CA LEU A 127 7.45 17.85 4.59
C LEU A 127 7.30 16.53 5.35
N SER A 128 7.29 15.41 4.64
CA SER A 128 7.23 14.07 5.22
C SER A 128 8.59 13.52 5.66
N GLY A 129 9.68 14.27 5.51
CA GLY A 129 11.02 13.85 5.89
C GLY A 129 11.56 12.67 5.06
N ARG A 130 11.12 12.57 3.78
CA ARG A 130 11.49 11.42 2.94
C ARG A 130 12.95 11.45 2.50
N GLY A 131 13.53 12.63 2.28
CA GLY A 131 14.93 12.82 1.86
C GLY A 131 15.22 12.37 0.42
N HIS A 132 14.20 12.02 -0.37
CA HIS A 132 14.29 11.79 -1.82
C HIS A 132 13.23 12.65 -2.53
N CYS A 133 13.36 12.84 -3.84
CA CYS A 133 12.42 13.55 -4.68
C CYS A 133 11.68 12.61 -5.65
N ALA A 134 10.71 13.14 -6.37
CA ALA A 134 9.94 12.39 -7.36
C ALA A 134 10.84 11.83 -8.47
N GLU A 135 11.85 12.57 -8.92
CA GLU A 135 12.81 12.12 -9.95
C GLU A 135 13.61 10.88 -9.51
N ASP A 136 13.94 10.76 -8.21
CA ASP A 136 14.56 9.54 -7.68
C ASP A 136 13.66 8.32 -7.86
N THR A 137 12.35 8.49 -7.67
CA THR A 137 11.37 7.42 -7.91
C THR A 137 11.30 7.05 -9.39
N LEU A 138 11.28 8.04 -10.29
CA LEU A 138 11.26 7.80 -11.73
C LEU A 138 12.50 7.05 -12.19
N ARG A 139 13.69 7.47 -11.76
CA ARG A 139 14.98 6.85 -12.09
C ARG A 139 15.04 5.42 -11.55
N ALA A 140 14.68 5.21 -10.28
CA ALA A 140 14.72 3.90 -9.66
C ALA A 140 13.73 2.93 -10.31
N ALA A 141 12.52 3.37 -10.61
CA ALA A 141 11.50 2.54 -11.26
C ALA A 141 11.97 2.04 -12.64
N ARG A 142 12.52 2.94 -13.47
CA ARG A 142 13.08 2.57 -14.78
C ARG A 142 14.21 1.57 -14.64
N LEU A 143 15.17 1.82 -13.76
CA LEU A 143 16.31 0.93 -13.57
C LEU A 143 15.88 -0.46 -13.07
N VAL A 144 14.93 -0.54 -12.14
CA VAL A 144 14.36 -1.79 -11.65
C VAL A 144 13.73 -2.60 -12.79
N GLN A 145 12.94 -1.94 -13.65
CA GLN A 145 12.28 -2.56 -14.80
C GLN A 145 13.28 -2.99 -15.87
N GLU A 146 14.26 -2.15 -16.21
CA GLU A 146 15.34 -2.46 -17.17
C GLU A 146 16.17 -3.68 -16.76
N LYS A 147 16.40 -3.86 -15.45
CA LYS A 147 17.09 -5.04 -14.91
C LYS A 147 16.16 -6.27 -14.80
N GLY A 148 14.89 -6.16 -15.22
CA GLY A 148 13.94 -7.28 -15.29
C GLY A 148 13.37 -7.75 -13.96
N PHE A 149 13.21 -6.84 -12.99
CA PHE A 149 12.49 -7.11 -11.74
C PHE A 149 11.02 -6.74 -11.87
N GLU A 150 10.16 -7.43 -11.11
CA GLU A 150 8.81 -6.96 -10.85
C GLU A 150 8.87 -5.70 -9.98
N LEU A 151 8.25 -4.62 -10.45
CA LEU A 151 8.17 -3.35 -9.73
C LEU A 151 6.82 -3.24 -9.00
N ILE A 152 6.87 -3.02 -7.70
CA ILE A 152 5.72 -2.59 -6.89
C ILE A 152 6.01 -1.18 -6.40
N LEU A 153 5.03 -0.29 -6.52
CA LEU A 153 5.14 1.08 -6.00
C LEU A 153 4.18 1.28 -4.83
N GLN A 154 4.68 1.90 -3.77
CA GLN A 154 3.88 2.24 -2.61
C GLN A 154 3.62 3.74 -2.58
N LEU A 155 2.35 4.11 -2.48
CA LEU A 155 1.88 5.49 -2.26
C LEU A 155 1.19 5.64 -0.92
N MET A 156 1.24 6.85 -0.39
CA MET A 156 0.46 7.28 0.76
C MET A 156 -0.44 8.45 0.37
N VAL A 157 -1.59 8.55 1.02
CA VAL A 157 -2.60 9.58 0.80
C VAL A 157 -2.79 10.37 2.08
N GLY A 158 -2.74 11.71 1.99
CA GLY A 158 -2.96 12.60 3.13
C GLY A 158 -1.71 12.85 3.98
N LEU A 159 -0.51 12.80 3.40
CA LEU A 159 0.75 13.20 4.04
C LEU A 159 0.77 14.74 4.33
N PRO A 160 1.69 15.24 5.18
CA PRO A 160 1.86 16.68 5.37
C PRO A 160 2.06 17.43 4.05
N GLY A 161 1.28 18.49 3.84
CA GLY A 161 1.29 19.28 2.60
C GLY A 161 0.60 18.63 1.40
N ASP A 162 -0.01 17.45 1.58
CA ASP A 162 -0.78 16.78 0.53
C ASP A 162 -2.15 17.45 0.32
N SER A 163 -2.71 17.25 -0.86
CA SER A 163 -4.09 17.58 -1.22
C SER A 163 -4.67 16.50 -2.12
N ARG A 164 -5.99 16.51 -2.27
CA ARG A 164 -6.67 15.57 -3.16
C ARG A 164 -6.08 15.56 -4.57
N GLU A 165 -5.77 16.75 -5.09
CA GLU A 165 -5.17 16.94 -6.42
C GLU A 165 -3.73 16.43 -6.48
N LYS A 166 -2.92 16.65 -5.43
CA LYS A 166 -1.53 16.16 -5.35
C LYS A 166 -1.50 14.63 -5.26
N SER A 167 -2.35 14.03 -4.41
CA SER A 167 -2.53 12.59 -4.34
C SER A 167 -2.95 11.98 -5.68
N LEU A 168 -3.91 12.60 -6.38
CA LEU A 168 -4.37 12.14 -7.69
C LEU A 168 -3.28 12.26 -8.75
N ARG A 169 -2.52 13.38 -8.78
CA ARG A 169 -1.36 13.52 -9.67
C ARG A 169 -0.30 12.45 -9.39
N SER A 170 -0.02 12.16 -8.12
CA SER A 170 0.91 11.11 -7.71
C SER A 170 0.45 9.73 -8.19
N ALA A 171 -0.84 9.42 -8.08
CA ALA A 171 -1.40 8.17 -8.59
C ALA A 171 -1.24 8.04 -10.12
N ARG A 172 -1.52 9.12 -10.86
CA ARG A 172 -1.34 9.17 -12.33
C ARG A 172 0.13 9.00 -12.74
N ALA A 173 1.04 9.67 -12.05
CA ALA A 173 2.48 9.57 -12.32
C ALA A 173 2.99 8.14 -12.07
N VAL A 174 2.57 7.50 -10.97
CA VAL A 174 2.89 6.11 -10.66
C VAL A 174 2.27 5.16 -11.70
N ALA A 175 1.03 5.37 -12.09
CA ALA A 175 0.37 4.54 -13.11
C ALA A 175 1.07 4.61 -14.47
N ALA A 176 1.61 5.78 -14.83
CA ALA A 176 2.38 5.96 -16.07
C ALA A 176 3.70 5.16 -16.11
N LEU A 177 4.24 4.77 -14.94
CA LEU A 177 5.42 3.90 -14.84
C LEU A 177 5.10 2.42 -15.11
N GLY A 178 3.83 2.02 -15.16
CA GLY A 178 3.41 0.65 -15.45
C GLY A 178 3.91 -0.40 -14.44
N PRO A 179 3.80 -0.19 -13.11
CA PRO A 179 4.22 -1.18 -12.15
C PRO A 179 3.33 -2.43 -12.21
N GLN A 180 3.86 -3.58 -11.79
CA GLN A 180 3.10 -4.83 -11.70
C GLN A 180 2.09 -4.82 -10.53
N GLY A 181 2.14 -3.81 -9.68
CA GLY A 181 1.16 -3.58 -8.62
C GLY A 181 1.47 -2.35 -7.80
N VAL A 182 0.48 -1.91 -7.06
CA VAL A 182 0.57 -0.75 -6.16
C VAL A 182 0.09 -1.11 -4.77
N ARG A 183 0.72 -0.52 -3.75
CA ARG A 183 0.20 -0.44 -2.39
C ARG A 183 -0.24 0.99 -2.12
N LEU A 184 -1.44 1.15 -1.61
CA LEU A 184 -2.02 2.46 -1.30
C LEU A 184 -2.33 2.53 0.20
N TYR A 185 -1.67 3.45 0.88
CA TYR A 185 -1.81 3.63 2.32
C TYR A 185 -2.27 5.04 2.67
N PRO A 186 -3.55 5.27 2.95
CA PRO A 186 -3.96 6.49 3.61
C PRO A 186 -3.26 6.65 4.96
N VAL A 187 -2.92 7.88 5.31
CA VAL A 187 -2.14 8.17 6.51
C VAL A 187 -2.96 7.89 7.76
N CYS A 188 -2.38 7.09 8.64
CA CYS A 188 -2.80 6.87 10.00
C CYS A 188 -1.75 7.50 10.94
N VAL A 189 -2.17 8.35 11.85
CA VAL A 189 -1.29 8.98 12.84
C VAL A 189 -1.09 8.01 13.99
N LEU A 190 0.14 7.55 14.17
CA LEU A 190 0.51 6.61 15.22
C LEU A 190 1.13 7.33 16.41
N ARG A 191 0.86 6.82 17.60
CA ARG A 191 1.45 7.32 18.84
C ARG A 191 2.98 7.34 18.76
N GLY A 192 3.59 8.40 19.29
CA GLY A 192 5.06 8.51 19.37
C GLY A 192 5.77 8.88 18.06
N THR A 193 5.05 9.04 16.96
CA THR A 193 5.64 9.50 15.69
C THR A 193 5.84 11.03 15.68
N PRO A 194 6.81 11.55 14.92
CA PRO A 194 6.89 12.99 14.68
C PRO A 194 5.60 13.58 14.10
N LEU A 195 4.87 12.81 13.29
CA LEU A 195 3.58 13.22 12.71
C LEU A 195 2.52 13.46 13.79
N PHE A 196 2.50 12.63 14.85
CA PHE A 196 1.63 12.85 16.00
C PHE A 196 1.97 14.18 16.70
N ALA A 197 3.25 14.45 16.92
CA ALA A 197 3.67 15.73 17.51
C ALA A 197 3.34 16.94 16.61
N MET A 198 3.43 16.81 15.29
CA MET A 198 2.98 17.85 14.34
C MET A 198 1.48 18.10 14.45
N MET A 199 0.68 17.03 14.58
CA MET A 199 -0.77 17.15 14.79
C MET A 199 -1.09 17.89 16.10
N GLU A 200 -0.43 17.54 17.20
CA GLU A 200 -0.66 18.20 18.49
C GLU A 200 -0.30 19.69 18.50
N ARG A 201 0.70 20.09 17.69
CA ARG A 201 1.06 21.50 17.50
C ARG A 201 0.21 22.25 16.46
N GLY A 202 -0.76 21.57 15.83
CA GLY A 202 -1.59 22.18 14.77
C GLY A 202 -0.86 22.39 13.44
N GLU A 203 0.30 21.79 13.25
CA GLU A 203 1.11 21.87 12.01
C GLU A 203 0.65 20.86 10.94
N TYR A 204 -0.17 19.89 11.35
CA TYR A 204 -0.73 18.86 10.48
C TYR A 204 -2.17 18.53 10.91
N THR A 205 -3.07 18.49 9.95
CA THR A 205 -4.46 18.04 10.14
C THR A 205 -4.65 16.71 9.43
N PRO A 206 -4.88 15.60 10.15
CA PRO A 206 -5.15 14.32 9.53
C PRO A 206 -6.46 14.33 8.75
N LEU A 207 -6.52 13.58 7.65
CA LEU A 207 -7.78 13.32 6.97
C LEU A 207 -8.74 12.59 7.91
N THR A 208 -10.02 12.91 7.81
CA THR A 208 -11.09 12.06 8.34
C THR A 208 -11.15 10.74 7.58
N LEU A 209 -11.81 9.73 8.16
CA LEU A 209 -12.02 8.46 7.45
C LEU A 209 -12.74 8.67 6.11
N GLU A 210 -13.73 9.54 6.09
CA GLU A 210 -14.52 9.88 4.89
C GLU A 210 -13.64 10.49 3.78
N GLU A 211 -12.86 11.50 4.11
CA GLU A 211 -11.91 12.12 3.17
C GLU A 211 -10.87 11.12 2.68
N GLY A 212 -10.31 10.30 3.57
CA GLY A 212 -9.35 9.27 3.19
C GLY A 212 -9.93 8.20 2.28
N VAL A 213 -11.20 7.83 2.46
CA VAL A 213 -11.93 6.94 1.55
C VAL A 213 -12.12 7.60 0.19
N GLU A 214 -12.50 8.89 0.14
CA GLU A 214 -12.68 9.64 -1.11
C GLU A 214 -11.37 9.76 -1.91
N TRP A 215 -10.28 10.19 -1.27
CA TRP A 215 -8.99 10.36 -1.96
C TRP A 215 -8.42 9.00 -2.42
N SER A 216 -8.62 7.96 -1.61
CA SER A 216 -8.20 6.60 -1.97
C SER A 216 -9.03 6.04 -3.12
N ALA A 217 -10.33 6.38 -3.20
CA ALA A 217 -11.18 5.99 -4.31
C ALA A 217 -10.70 6.60 -5.62
N ASP A 218 -10.37 7.90 -5.63
CA ASP A 218 -9.82 8.58 -6.81
C ASP A 218 -8.52 7.92 -7.29
N ALA A 219 -7.59 7.64 -6.36
CA ALA A 219 -6.33 6.97 -6.70
C ALA A 219 -6.57 5.53 -7.21
N LEU A 220 -7.49 4.79 -6.59
CA LEU A 220 -7.81 3.43 -6.99
C LEU A 220 -8.45 3.38 -8.39
N GLU A 221 -9.31 4.34 -8.75
CA GLU A 221 -9.91 4.45 -10.08
C GLU A 221 -8.84 4.66 -11.15
N VAL A 222 -7.82 5.49 -10.92
CA VAL A 222 -6.67 5.66 -11.83
C VAL A 222 -5.96 4.32 -12.10
N PHE A 223 -5.71 3.52 -11.06
CA PHE A 223 -5.06 2.23 -11.23
C PHE A 223 -5.97 1.20 -11.92
N GLN A 224 -7.28 1.21 -11.63
CA GLN A 224 -8.25 0.35 -12.30
C GLN A 224 -8.36 0.65 -13.80
N GLU A 225 -8.37 1.92 -14.21
CA GLU A 225 -8.39 2.35 -15.61
C GLU A 225 -7.15 1.87 -16.39
N LYS A 226 -6.01 1.73 -15.70
CA LYS A 226 -4.74 1.24 -16.27
C LYS A 226 -4.51 -0.25 -16.05
N GLU A 227 -5.51 -0.97 -15.53
CA GLU A 227 -5.43 -2.39 -15.19
C GLU A 227 -4.28 -2.76 -14.25
N ILE A 228 -3.82 -1.79 -13.43
CA ILE A 228 -2.77 -1.99 -12.43
C ILE A 228 -3.39 -2.47 -11.12
N PRO A 229 -3.04 -3.67 -10.62
CA PRO A 229 -3.62 -4.18 -9.39
C PRO A 229 -3.14 -3.39 -8.17
N VAL A 230 -4.09 -2.89 -7.37
CA VAL A 230 -3.80 -2.41 -6.01
C VAL A 230 -3.79 -3.63 -5.10
N ILE A 231 -2.59 -4.15 -4.85
CA ILE A 231 -2.37 -5.39 -4.10
C ILE A 231 -2.60 -5.24 -2.59
N ARG A 232 -2.59 -4.00 -2.12
CA ARG A 232 -2.90 -3.66 -0.74
C ARG A 232 -3.47 -2.25 -0.65
N LEU A 233 -4.57 -2.11 0.09
CA LEU A 233 -5.16 -0.81 0.45
C LEU A 233 -5.35 -0.75 1.96
N GLY A 234 -4.68 0.22 2.60
CA GLY A 234 -4.66 0.41 4.05
C GLY A 234 -3.75 -0.57 4.80
N LEU A 235 -3.49 -0.26 6.06
CA LEU A 235 -2.65 -1.05 6.95
C LEU A 235 -3.28 -2.40 7.27
N ASN A 236 -2.45 -3.39 7.61
CA ASN A 236 -2.96 -4.68 8.12
C ASN A 236 -3.55 -4.47 9.52
N PRO A 237 -4.82 -4.85 9.74
CA PRO A 237 -5.39 -4.77 11.07
C PRO A 237 -4.61 -5.67 12.04
N SER A 238 -4.22 -5.11 13.17
CA SER A 238 -3.69 -5.85 14.30
C SER A 238 -4.09 -5.11 15.58
N ARG A 239 -4.08 -5.82 16.70
CA ARG A 239 -4.42 -5.23 17.99
C ARG A 239 -3.44 -4.12 18.38
N GLU A 240 -2.15 -4.34 18.11
CA GLU A 240 -1.09 -3.37 18.38
C GLU A 240 -1.30 -2.08 17.56
N LEU A 241 -1.71 -2.22 16.30
CA LEU A 241 -2.00 -1.07 15.45
C LEU A 241 -3.24 -0.31 15.93
N GLU A 242 -4.29 -1.03 16.35
CA GLU A 242 -5.52 -0.42 16.89
C GLU A 242 -5.24 0.41 18.15
N GLU A 243 -4.35 -0.07 19.02
CA GLU A 243 -3.93 0.63 20.23
C GLU A 243 -3.03 1.86 19.94
N GLN A 244 -2.31 1.85 18.81
CA GLN A 244 -1.38 2.92 18.40
C GLN A 244 -2.04 3.98 17.51
N ALA A 245 -3.09 3.66 16.78
CA ALA A 245 -3.77 4.55 15.86
C ALA A 245 -4.58 5.62 16.62
N LEU A 246 -4.14 6.88 16.52
CA LEU A 246 -4.75 7.98 17.27
C LEU A 246 -5.65 8.87 16.41
N ALA A 247 -5.32 9.03 15.13
CA ALA A 247 -6.08 9.88 14.21
C ALA A 247 -5.80 9.46 12.75
N GLY A 248 -6.48 10.11 11.82
CA GLY A 248 -6.31 9.82 10.38
C GLY A 248 -7.14 8.61 9.93
N VAL A 249 -6.66 7.96 8.88
CA VAL A 249 -7.45 6.99 8.15
C VAL A 249 -7.09 5.56 8.59
N TYR A 250 -7.80 5.05 9.56
CA TYR A 250 -7.70 3.64 9.97
C TYR A 250 -9.08 2.99 10.01
N HIS A 251 -9.24 1.88 9.30
CA HIS A 251 -10.41 1.03 9.38
C HIS A 251 -10.04 -0.40 8.95
N PRO A 252 -10.43 -1.46 9.70
CA PRO A 252 -10.09 -2.85 9.37
C PRO A 252 -10.55 -3.29 7.97
N ALA A 253 -11.68 -2.74 7.50
CA ALA A 253 -12.24 -3.00 6.19
C ALA A 253 -12.08 -1.82 5.21
N LEU A 254 -10.98 -1.05 5.31
CA LEU A 254 -10.78 0.17 4.49
C LEU A 254 -10.91 -0.10 2.99
N GLY A 255 -10.32 -1.19 2.50
CA GLY A 255 -10.44 -1.57 1.09
C GLY A 255 -11.89 -1.77 0.65
N GLN A 256 -12.75 -2.34 1.51
CA GLN A 256 -14.17 -2.49 1.22
C GLN A 256 -14.89 -1.14 1.20
N LEU A 257 -14.57 -0.23 2.12
CA LEU A 257 -15.15 1.12 2.14
C LEU A 257 -14.83 1.88 0.84
N VAL A 258 -13.58 1.83 0.40
CA VAL A 258 -13.13 2.49 -0.84
C VAL A 258 -13.81 1.89 -2.06
N GLN A 259 -13.89 0.57 -2.18
CA GLN A 259 -14.61 -0.10 -3.26
C GLN A 259 -16.12 0.25 -3.25
N SER A 260 -16.71 0.29 -2.07
CA SER A 260 -18.10 0.69 -1.87
C SER A 260 -18.36 2.13 -2.33
N ARG A 261 -17.42 3.04 -2.05
CA ARG A 261 -17.48 4.43 -2.49
C ARG A 261 -17.43 4.55 -4.02
N ILE A 262 -16.54 3.84 -4.68
CA ILE A 262 -16.47 3.81 -6.15
C ILE A 262 -17.78 3.30 -6.74
N LEU A 263 -18.32 2.20 -6.19
CA LEU A 263 -19.55 1.63 -6.68
C LEU A 263 -20.74 2.57 -6.43
N ARG A 264 -20.79 3.25 -5.27
CA ARG A 264 -21.79 4.30 -4.99
C ARG A 264 -21.78 5.40 -6.04
N ARG A 265 -20.60 5.95 -6.37
CA ARG A 265 -20.45 7.00 -7.41
C ARG A 265 -20.98 6.55 -8.77
N ARG A 266 -20.66 5.31 -9.17
CA ARG A 266 -21.18 4.73 -10.43
C ARG A 266 -22.69 4.55 -10.43
N CYS A 267 -23.24 4.06 -9.32
CA CYS A 267 -24.69 3.93 -9.16
C CYS A 267 -25.40 5.29 -9.13
N GLU A 268 -24.81 6.27 -8.47
CA GLU A 268 -25.33 7.64 -8.42
C GLU A 268 -25.40 8.27 -9.81
N GLU A 269 -24.41 8.02 -10.66
CA GLU A 269 -24.44 8.48 -12.07
C GLU A 269 -25.62 7.85 -12.83
N VAL A 270 -25.89 6.55 -12.63
CA VAL A 270 -27.07 5.88 -13.20
C VAL A 270 -28.36 6.49 -12.67
N LEU A 271 -28.47 6.70 -11.36
CA LEU A 271 -29.67 7.27 -10.74
C LEU A 271 -29.94 8.70 -11.18
N ARG A 272 -28.89 9.48 -11.40
CA ARG A 272 -28.99 10.88 -11.86
C ARG A 272 -29.64 10.98 -13.27
N HIS A 273 -29.36 10.01 -14.13
CA HIS A 273 -29.87 9.98 -15.50
C HIS A 273 -31.15 9.15 -15.66
N ALA A 274 -31.58 8.38 -14.68
CA ALA A 274 -32.78 7.58 -14.73
C ALA A 274 -34.03 8.44 -14.57
N PRO A 275 -35.19 8.09 -15.20
CA PRO A 275 -36.46 8.75 -14.93
C PRO A 275 -36.95 8.48 -13.50
N PRO A 276 -37.87 9.31 -12.96
CA PRO A 276 -38.50 9.01 -11.67
C PRO A 276 -39.18 7.63 -11.64
N GLY A 277 -39.15 6.96 -10.49
CA GLY A 277 -39.78 5.64 -10.31
C GLY A 277 -38.78 4.51 -10.04
N PRO A 278 -39.15 3.26 -10.36
CA PRO A 278 -38.30 2.09 -10.07
C PRO A 278 -37.03 2.10 -10.93
N VAL A 279 -35.89 1.92 -10.27
CA VAL A 279 -34.55 1.77 -10.90
C VAL A 279 -33.85 0.56 -10.30
N THR A 280 -33.41 -0.36 -11.16
CA THR A 280 -32.63 -1.53 -10.72
C THR A 280 -31.15 -1.28 -10.93
N LEU A 281 -30.37 -1.33 -9.85
CA LEU A 281 -28.91 -1.29 -9.85
C LEU A 281 -28.38 -2.72 -9.82
N TYR A 282 -27.47 -3.04 -10.74
CA TYR A 282 -26.91 -4.38 -10.86
C TYR A 282 -25.54 -4.48 -10.20
N TYR A 283 -25.28 -5.63 -9.57
CA TYR A 283 -23.98 -5.97 -9.00
C TYR A 283 -23.50 -7.33 -9.50
N ARG A 284 -22.17 -7.52 -9.55
CA ARG A 284 -21.58 -8.81 -9.88
C ARG A 284 -21.62 -9.74 -8.67
N LYS A 285 -21.58 -11.05 -8.90
CA LYS A 285 -21.50 -12.08 -7.85
C LYS A 285 -20.46 -11.72 -6.79
N GLY A 286 -20.86 -11.72 -5.53
CA GLY A 286 -20.03 -11.37 -4.37
C GLY A 286 -19.91 -9.86 -4.09
N GLN A 287 -20.47 -8.97 -4.90
CA GLN A 287 -20.41 -7.52 -4.69
C GLN A 287 -21.63 -6.89 -4.01
N ARG A 288 -22.61 -7.70 -3.59
CA ARG A 288 -23.83 -7.19 -2.96
C ARG A 288 -23.53 -6.30 -1.75
N SER A 289 -22.68 -6.78 -0.83
CA SER A 289 -22.27 -6.00 0.35
C SER A 289 -21.54 -4.70 0.00
N THR A 290 -20.75 -4.71 -1.07
CA THR A 290 -20.05 -3.53 -1.57
C THR A 290 -21.03 -2.50 -2.11
N LEU A 291 -22.04 -2.93 -2.86
CA LEU A 291 -23.08 -2.04 -3.38
C LEU A 291 -23.95 -1.48 -2.25
N GLN A 292 -24.36 -2.31 -1.31
CA GLN A 292 -25.15 -1.85 -0.17
C GLN A 292 -24.40 -0.90 0.77
N GLY A 293 -23.07 -1.03 0.82
CA GLY A 293 -22.24 -0.36 1.80
C GLY A 293 -22.38 -0.93 3.21
N GLN A 294 -21.52 -0.53 4.14
CA GLN A 294 -21.64 -0.96 5.53
C GLN A 294 -22.95 -0.48 6.13
N LYS A 295 -23.65 -1.38 6.82
CA LYS A 295 -24.97 -1.11 7.41
C LYS A 295 -25.98 -0.48 6.42
N ASN A 296 -25.92 -0.84 5.14
CA ASN A 296 -26.75 -0.30 4.06
C ASN A 296 -26.57 1.22 3.82
N GLU A 297 -25.36 1.74 4.05
CA GLU A 297 -25.06 3.17 3.94
C GLU A 297 -25.38 3.71 2.53
N ASN A 298 -24.98 3.00 1.47
CA ASN A 298 -25.23 3.44 0.10
C ASN A 298 -26.73 3.45 -0.23
N LEU A 299 -27.50 2.45 0.22
CA LEU A 299 -28.93 2.42 -0.01
C LEU A 299 -29.67 3.56 0.70
N ARG A 300 -29.22 3.93 1.92
CA ARG A 300 -29.73 5.12 2.62
C ARG A 300 -29.38 6.39 1.87
N TYR A 301 -28.13 6.51 1.46
CA TYR A 301 -27.64 7.63 0.65
C TYR A 301 -28.49 7.82 -0.62
N PHE A 302 -28.73 6.75 -1.39
CA PHE A 302 -29.56 6.83 -2.59
C PHE A 302 -30.98 7.28 -2.29
N LYS A 303 -31.59 6.79 -1.22
CA LYS A 303 -32.94 7.18 -0.80
C LYS A 303 -33.01 8.68 -0.41
N GLU A 304 -31.96 9.18 0.24
CA GLU A 304 -31.90 10.58 0.68
C GLU A 304 -31.63 11.56 -0.47
N HIS A 305 -30.75 11.18 -1.39
CA HIS A 305 -30.32 12.07 -2.49
C HIS A 305 -31.11 11.89 -3.80
N HIS A 306 -31.85 10.79 -3.93
CA HIS A 306 -32.72 10.51 -5.06
C HIS A 306 -34.11 10.06 -4.57
N PRO A 307 -34.85 10.94 -3.87
CA PRO A 307 -36.12 10.55 -3.23
C PRO A 307 -37.24 10.22 -4.23
N ASP A 308 -37.09 10.63 -5.49
CA ASP A 308 -37.97 10.30 -6.60
C ASP A 308 -37.73 8.91 -7.22
N LYS A 309 -36.71 8.17 -6.75
CA LYS A 309 -36.35 6.83 -7.24
C LYS A 309 -36.70 5.74 -6.21
N ILE A 310 -37.17 4.60 -6.71
CA ILE A 310 -37.33 3.37 -5.97
C ILE A 310 -36.19 2.44 -6.37
N VAL A 311 -35.13 2.39 -5.54
CA VAL A 311 -33.91 1.65 -5.87
C VAL A 311 -34.05 0.17 -5.51
N ASN A 312 -33.99 -0.69 -6.50
CA ASN A 312 -33.85 -2.14 -6.39
C ASN A 312 -32.39 -2.54 -6.67
N ILE A 313 -31.95 -3.67 -6.10
CA ILE A 313 -30.60 -4.21 -6.37
C ILE A 313 -30.71 -5.68 -6.78
N GLU A 314 -30.06 -6.05 -7.87
CA GLU A 314 -30.08 -7.41 -8.43
C GLU A 314 -28.68 -7.86 -8.84
N GLU A 315 -28.43 -9.17 -8.73
CA GLU A 315 -27.20 -9.77 -9.22
C GLU A 315 -27.27 -9.88 -10.76
N LEU A 316 -26.17 -9.51 -11.42
CA LEU A 316 -26.04 -9.75 -12.86
C LEU A 316 -26.14 -11.26 -13.15
N PRO A 317 -26.88 -11.66 -14.19
CA PRO A 317 -27.03 -13.06 -14.56
C PRO A 317 -25.70 -13.74 -14.95
#